data_270933bad7e6fc1d3a2e48dd159f1c6d
#
_entry.id   270933bad7e6fc1d3a2e48dd159f1c6d
#
_cell.length_a   1.000
_cell.length_b   1.000
_cell.length_c   1.000
_cell.angle_alpha   90.00
_cell.angle_beta   90.00
_cell.angle_gamma   90.00
#
_symmetry.space_group_name_H-M   'P 1'
#
loop_
_entity.id
_entity.type
_entity.pdbx_description
1 polymer ?
#
loop_
_entity_poly.entity_id
_entity_poly.type
_entity_poly.pdbx_seq_one_letter_code
_entity_poly.pdbx_strand_id
1 'polypeptide(L)'
;MFERRAYLLDMTRRVPTMRTAQELIDILARYRYNEFRPFAEKGFPEELIDFGRIGAYCKMQGIEMVRTTRNDFEELFVRAEYAAVSTEAERSLAGRVEEMREQMIRAEAQGRARKASGFLVTDFSDECVWQPLCVSLPGIVMGGNFASGGARSSMMDLEKELDRVMEAPLGGLLLRLGTLYLRGGAVREHCSELYNILSHDIGYSRHPGLTQFVLDDVSGVARGVRIAAERWVERSDWAKEVVYAANLLDCACHRRDEVRLREVRDEHGHIWRLRFVPEGRVESLAKLPRF
;
A
#
# COMPACT_ATOMS: atom_id res chain seq x y z
N MET A 1 18.04 -12.15 12.13
CA MET A 1 17.47 -12.35 10.78
C MET A 1 16.45 -13.48 10.87
N PHE A 2 15.28 -13.30 10.29
CA PHE A 2 14.29 -14.37 10.15
C PHE A 2 14.68 -15.26 8.95
N GLU A 3 14.43 -16.57 9.09
CA GLU A 3 14.72 -17.54 8.04
C GLU A 3 13.81 -17.33 6.84
N ARG A 4 12.50 -17.23 7.10
CA ARG A 4 11.46 -16.96 6.11
C ARG A 4 11.09 -15.48 6.14
N ARG A 5 11.15 -14.83 5.00
CA ARG A 5 10.85 -13.40 4.82
C ARG A 5 9.83 -13.29 3.71
N ALA A 6 8.58 -13.23 4.13
CA ALA A 6 7.44 -13.37 3.26
C ALA A 6 6.75 -12.04 2.99
N TYR A 7 6.25 -11.88 1.78
CA TYR A 7 5.32 -10.83 1.42
C TYR A 7 4.05 -11.44 0.86
N LEU A 8 2.91 -11.06 1.41
CA LEU A 8 1.58 -11.49 0.98
C LEU A 8 0.90 -10.35 0.24
N LEU A 9 0.52 -10.59 -1.01
CA LEU A 9 -0.30 -9.68 -1.81
C LEU A 9 -1.71 -10.24 -1.94
N ASP A 10 -2.70 -9.48 -1.45
CA ASP A 10 -4.10 -9.80 -1.68
C ASP A 10 -4.52 -9.43 -3.10
N MET A 11 -4.84 -10.45 -3.88
CA MET A 11 -5.30 -10.32 -5.27
C MET A 11 -6.82 -10.47 -5.43
N THR A 12 -7.57 -10.60 -4.33
CA THR A 12 -9.01 -10.85 -4.37
C THR A 12 -9.77 -9.79 -5.17
N ARG A 13 -9.33 -8.55 -5.10
CA ARG A 13 -10.00 -7.40 -5.74
C ARG A 13 -9.16 -6.68 -6.78
N ARG A 14 -7.84 -6.80 -6.72
CA ARG A 14 -6.90 -6.18 -7.65
C ARG A 14 -5.81 -7.14 -8.07
N VAL A 15 -5.91 -7.66 -9.26
CA VAL A 15 -4.94 -8.59 -9.83
C VAL A 15 -3.87 -7.78 -10.57
N PRO A 16 -2.58 -7.88 -10.20
CA PRO A 16 -1.53 -7.16 -10.90
C PRO A 16 -1.38 -7.68 -12.34
N THR A 17 -1.03 -6.78 -13.26
CA THR A 17 -0.56 -7.23 -14.57
C THR A 17 0.73 -8.03 -14.41
N MET A 18 1.07 -8.85 -15.40
CA MET A 18 2.34 -9.60 -15.38
C MET A 18 3.55 -8.67 -15.20
N ARG A 19 3.55 -7.51 -15.86
CA ARG A 19 4.60 -6.49 -15.70
C ARG A 19 4.70 -6.01 -14.26
N THR A 20 3.58 -5.68 -13.65
CA THR A 20 3.54 -5.20 -12.26
C THR A 20 3.97 -6.29 -11.27
N ALA A 21 3.54 -7.54 -11.50
CA ALA A 21 3.97 -8.67 -10.68
C ALA A 21 5.49 -8.88 -10.75
N GLN A 22 6.09 -8.79 -11.94
CA GLN A 22 7.54 -8.90 -12.11
C GLN A 22 8.29 -7.74 -11.43
N GLU A 23 7.84 -6.50 -11.62
CA GLU A 23 8.41 -5.33 -10.95
C GLU A 23 8.35 -5.46 -9.41
N LEU A 24 7.22 -5.94 -8.87
CA LEU A 24 7.08 -6.20 -7.46
C LEU A 24 8.05 -7.31 -6.97
N ILE A 25 8.18 -8.40 -7.71
CA ILE A 25 9.10 -9.50 -7.38
C ILE A 25 10.55 -9.00 -7.38
N ASP A 26 10.94 -8.13 -8.32
CA ASP A 26 12.29 -7.52 -8.36
C ASP A 26 12.54 -6.64 -7.12
N ILE A 27 11.52 -5.89 -6.68
CA ILE A 27 11.58 -5.11 -5.44
C ILE A 27 11.74 -6.07 -4.25
N LEU A 28 10.95 -7.12 -4.17
CA LEU A 28 11.02 -8.10 -3.08
C LEU A 28 12.41 -8.76 -3.01
N ALA A 29 12.99 -9.15 -4.14
CA ALA A 29 14.33 -9.72 -4.22
C ALA A 29 15.39 -8.72 -3.71
N ARG A 30 15.32 -7.45 -4.12
CA ARG A 30 16.21 -6.37 -3.66
C ARG A 30 16.19 -6.22 -2.15
N TYR A 31 15.02 -6.32 -1.53
CA TYR A 31 14.85 -6.21 -0.07
C TYR A 31 14.91 -7.57 0.65
N ARG A 32 15.49 -8.60 -0.01
CA ARG A 32 15.82 -9.90 0.57
C ARG A 32 14.62 -10.70 1.06
N TYR A 33 13.44 -10.48 0.50
CA TYR A 33 12.36 -11.43 0.64
C TYR A 33 12.76 -12.74 -0.05
N ASN A 34 12.39 -13.85 0.55
CA ASN A 34 12.60 -15.18 -0.04
C ASN A 34 11.30 -15.96 -0.22
N GLU A 35 10.17 -15.32 0.07
CA GLU A 35 8.85 -15.92 -0.09
C GLU A 35 7.85 -14.87 -0.59
N PHE A 36 7.13 -15.18 -1.66
CA PHE A 36 6.01 -14.41 -2.19
C PHE A 36 4.72 -15.22 -2.06
N ARG A 37 3.71 -14.63 -1.41
CA ARG A 37 2.42 -15.24 -1.13
C ARG A 37 1.30 -14.50 -1.86
N PRO A 38 0.96 -14.88 -3.11
CA PRO A 38 -0.26 -14.43 -3.73
C PRO A 38 -1.46 -15.02 -2.96
N PHE A 39 -2.25 -14.12 -2.35
CA PHE A 39 -3.46 -14.48 -1.65
C PHE A 39 -4.67 -14.32 -2.58
N ALA A 40 -5.49 -15.35 -2.67
CA ALA A 40 -6.72 -15.35 -3.43
C ALA A 40 -7.79 -16.15 -2.70
N GLU A 41 -9.02 -15.66 -2.69
CA GLU A 41 -10.16 -16.36 -2.10
C GLU A 41 -10.61 -17.52 -3.00
N LYS A 42 -11.41 -18.43 -2.42
CA LYS A 42 -12.01 -19.54 -3.17
C LYS A 42 -12.92 -18.98 -4.28
N GLY A 43 -12.70 -19.47 -5.51
CA GLY A 43 -13.42 -18.98 -6.69
C GLY A 43 -12.74 -17.82 -7.42
N PHE A 44 -11.52 -17.47 -7.02
CA PHE A 44 -10.69 -16.55 -7.80
C PHE A 44 -10.52 -17.05 -9.24
N PRO A 45 -10.77 -16.21 -10.26
CA PRO A 45 -10.64 -16.59 -11.66
C PRO A 45 -9.16 -16.71 -12.03
N GLU A 46 -8.66 -17.94 -12.08
CA GLU A 46 -7.22 -18.24 -12.30
C GLU A 46 -6.72 -17.79 -13.68
N GLU A 47 -7.63 -17.60 -14.64
CA GLU A 47 -7.32 -17.07 -15.96
C GLU A 47 -6.85 -15.61 -15.98
N LEU A 48 -7.09 -14.86 -14.90
CA LEU A 48 -6.67 -13.47 -14.81
C LEU A 48 -5.16 -13.30 -14.66
N ILE A 49 -4.46 -14.32 -14.20
CA ILE A 49 -3.03 -14.26 -13.97
C ILE A 49 -2.36 -15.62 -14.20
N ASP A 50 -1.24 -15.62 -14.89
CA ASP A 50 -0.43 -16.82 -15.12
C ASP A 50 0.48 -17.11 -13.91
N PHE A 51 -0.04 -17.84 -12.93
CA PHE A 51 0.72 -18.27 -11.75
C PHE A 51 1.96 -19.10 -12.10
N GLY A 52 1.92 -19.89 -13.17
CA GLY A 52 3.08 -20.67 -13.62
C GLY A 52 4.23 -19.76 -14.03
N ARG A 53 3.93 -18.74 -14.81
CA ARG A 53 4.91 -17.75 -15.25
C ARG A 53 5.44 -16.87 -14.09
N ILE A 54 4.56 -16.49 -13.15
CA ILE A 54 4.98 -15.77 -11.93
C ILE A 54 5.90 -16.65 -11.09
N GLY A 55 5.53 -17.91 -10.84
CA GLY A 55 6.34 -18.83 -10.07
C GLY A 55 7.71 -19.09 -10.69
N ALA A 56 7.77 -19.22 -12.03
CA ALA A 56 9.04 -19.32 -12.73
C ALA A 56 9.90 -18.06 -12.54
N TYR A 57 9.30 -16.86 -12.60
CA TYR A 57 10.01 -15.60 -12.37
C TYR A 57 10.47 -15.46 -10.93
N CYS A 58 9.65 -15.78 -9.95
CA CYS A 58 10.05 -15.83 -8.53
C CYS A 58 11.28 -16.73 -8.34
N LYS A 59 11.26 -17.93 -8.92
CA LYS A 59 12.39 -18.87 -8.83
C LYS A 59 13.67 -18.30 -9.42
N MET A 60 13.60 -17.58 -10.53
CA MET A 60 14.75 -16.89 -11.12
C MET A 60 15.33 -15.83 -10.17
N GLN A 61 14.51 -15.17 -9.39
CA GLN A 61 14.90 -14.16 -8.40
C GLN A 61 15.25 -14.77 -7.02
N GLY A 62 15.26 -16.09 -6.88
CA GLY A 62 15.54 -16.77 -5.61
C GLY A 62 14.42 -16.66 -4.58
N ILE A 63 13.20 -16.44 -5.04
CA ILE A 63 12.00 -16.32 -4.21
C ILE A 63 11.13 -17.55 -4.42
N GLU A 64 10.65 -18.16 -3.34
CA GLU A 64 9.63 -19.20 -3.37
C GLU A 64 8.24 -18.57 -3.51
N MET A 65 7.44 -19.02 -4.47
CA MET A 65 6.05 -18.61 -4.56
C MET A 65 5.16 -19.64 -3.85
N VAL A 66 4.39 -19.20 -2.85
CA VAL A 66 3.47 -20.02 -2.07
C VAL A 66 2.05 -19.46 -2.21
N ARG A 67 1.22 -20.10 -3.05
CA ARG A 67 -0.19 -19.70 -3.15
C ARG A 67 -0.87 -19.87 -1.79
N THR A 68 -1.59 -18.85 -1.38
CA THR A 68 -2.18 -18.78 -0.05
C THR A 68 -3.68 -18.52 -0.17
N THR A 69 -4.48 -19.38 0.48
CA THR A 69 -5.92 -19.18 0.63
C THR A 69 -6.23 -18.58 2.00
N ARG A 70 -7.50 -18.27 2.27
CA ARG A 70 -7.93 -17.78 3.60
C ARG A 70 -7.60 -18.81 4.70
N ASN A 71 -7.84 -20.08 4.47
CA ASN A 71 -7.55 -21.13 5.46
C ASN A 71 -6.05 -21.22 5.74
N ASP A 72 -5.22 -21.21 4.68
CA ASP A 72 -3.76 -21.23 4.84
C ASP A 72 -3.27 -20.01 5.62
N PHE A 73 -3.85 -18.84 5.35
CA PHE A 73 -3.51 -17.61 6.06
C PHE A 73 -3.87 -17.69 7.55
N GLU A 74 -5.07 -18.17 7.89
CA GLU A 74 -5.49 -18.36 9.28
C GLU A 74 -4.57 -19.34 10.02
N GLU A 75 -4.17 -20.45 9.37
CA GLU A 75 -3.23 -21.41 9.95
C GLU A 75 -1.86 -20.78 10.27
N LEU A 76 -1.36 -19.85 9.46
CA LEU A 76 -0.08 -19.19 9.72
C LEU A 76 -0.08 -18.42 11.06
N PHE A 77 -1.22 -17.83 11.43
CA PHE A 77 -1.37 -17.14 12.71
C PHE A 77 -1.54 -18.13 13.87
N VAL A 78 -2.33 -19.17 13.70
CA VAL A 78 -2.54 -20.21 14.74
C VAL A 78 -1.22 -20.88 15.12
N ARG A 79 -0.39 -21.21 14.12
CA ARG A 79 0.92 -21.84 14.36
C ARG A 79 1.99 -20.90 14.86
N ALA A 80 1.71 -19.57 14.87
CA ALA A 80 2.67 -18.53 15.27
C ALA A 80 4.04 -18.63 14.55
N GLU A 81 4.05 -19.20 13.33
CA GLU A 81 5.27 -19.37 12.54
C GLU A 81 5.86 -18.03 12.10
N TYR A 82 5.01 -17.02 11.89
CA TYR A 82 5.40 -15.70 11.45
C TYR A 82 5.13 -14.62 12.49
N ALA A 83 6.02 -13.63 12.51
CA ALA A 83 5.69 -12.31 13.00
C ALA A 83 5.07 -11.54 11.83
N ALA A 84 3.77 -11.28 11.87
CA ALA A 84 3.06 -10.65 10.78
C ALA A 84 2.80 -9.16 11.05
N VAL A 85 2.85 -8.37 9.98
CA VAL A 85 2.60 -6.93 10.00
C VAL A 85 1.99 -6.48 8.67
N SER A 86 1.09 -5.49 8.71
CA SER A 86 0.52 -4.87 7.51
C SER A 86 1.45 -3.81 6.90
N THR A 87 1.35 -3.58 5.59
CA THR A 87 1.90 -2.39 4.93
C THR A 87 1.21 -1.10 5.35
N GLU A 88 0.06 -1.19 6.04
CA GLU A 88 -0.81 -0.06 6.42
C GLU A 88 -1.26 0.80 5.22
N ALA A 89 -1.29 0.20 4.04
CA ALA A 89 -1.84 0.81 2.83
C ALA A 89 -3.38 0.76 2.82
N GLU A 90 -3.98 -0.33 3.31
CA GLU A 90 -5.42 -0.53 3.35
C GLU A 90 -6.13 0.55 4.20
N ARG A 91 -7.37 0.88 3.84
CA ARG A 91 -8.20 1.90 4.49
C ARG A 91 -7.47 3.21 4.74
N SER A 92 -6.58 3.55 3.81
CA SER A 92 -5.89 4.83 3.76
C SER A 92 -5.89 5.37 2.33
N LEU A 93 -5.58 6.65 2.13
CA LEU A 93 -5.46 7.24 0.79
C LEU A 93 -4.01 7.33 0.34
N ALA A 94 -3.08 7.37 1.29
CA ALA A 94 -1.65 7.50 1.02
C ALA A 94 -0.75 6.74 2.02
N GLY A 95 -1.31 5.74 2.72
CA GLY A 95 -0.61 4.98 3.74
C GLY A 95 -0.65 5.61 5.13
N ARG A 96 -0.24 4.82 6.13
CA ARG A 96 -0.09 5.22 7.54
C ARG A 96 1.32 4.89 8.00
N VAL A 97 2.27 5.70 7.53
CA VAL A 97 3.71 5.38 7.60
C VAL A 97 4.22 5.24 9.03
N GLU A 98 3.79 6.10 9.96
CA GLU A 98 4.22 6.01 11.36
C GLU A 98 3.62 4.79 12.07
N GLU A 99 2.34 4.50 11.85
CA GLU A 99 1.69 3.31 12.39
C GLU A 99 2.37 2.02 11.88
N MET A 100 2.61 1.94 10.58
CA MET A 100 3.36 0.86 9.95
C MET A 100 4.72 0.67 10.62
N ARG A 101 5.48 1.75 10.81
CA ARG A 101 6.80 1.71 11.44
C ARG A 101 6.74 1.14 12.88
N GLU A 102 5.79 1.63 13.66
CA GLU A 102 5.60 1.15 15.04
C GLU A 102 5.19 -0.31 15.10
N GLN A 103 4.30 -0.72 14.22
CA GLN A 103 3.87 -2.13 14.13
C GLN A 103 5.02 -3.04 13.72
N MET A 104 5.87 -2.64 12.76
CA MET A 104 7.05 -3.41 12.37
C MET A 104 8.04 -3.59 13.51
N ILE A 105 8.30 -2.55 14.29
CA ILE A 105 9.16 -2.62 15.47
C ILE A 105 8.57 -3.62 16.50
N ARG A 106 7.26 -3.55 16.75
CA ARG A 106 6.57 -4.45 17.67
C ARG A 106 6.58 -5.90 17.17
N ALA A 107 6.27 -6.11 15.90
CA ALA A 107 6.24 -7.44 15.28
C ALA A 107 7.62 -8.10 15.30
N GLU A 108 8.69 -7.36 14.96
CA GLU A 108 10.06 -7.89 15.05
C GLU A 108 10.42 -8.32 16.45
N ALA A 109 10.19 -7.46 17.46
CA ALA A 109 10.50 -7.76 18.84
C ALA A 109 9.72 -8.98 19.37
N GLN A 110 8.42 -9.04 19.10
CA GLN A 110 7.56 -10.17 19.48
C GLN A 110 7.95 -11.45 18.75
N GLY A 111 8.25 -11.38 17.45
CA GLY A 111 8.69 -12.51 16.64
C GLY A 111 9.98 -13.13 17.19
N ARG A 112 10.96 -12.29 17.54
CA ARG A 112 12.20 -12.74 18.16
C ARG A 112 11.96 -13.39 19.54
N ALA A 113 11.13 -12.77 20.39
CA ALA A 113 10.80 -13.31 21.71
C ALA A 113 10.14 -14.69 21.62
N ARG A 114 9.27 -14.90 20.61
CA ARG A 114 8.57 -16.18 20.37
C ARG A 114 9.39 -17.17 19.54
N LYS A 115 10.58 -16.79 19.07
CA LYS A 115 11.40 -17.57 18.15
C LYS A 115 10.65 -17.95 16.86
N ALA A 116 9.85 -17.01 16.33
CA ALA A 116 9.19 -17.18 15.05
C ALA A 116 10.23 -17.45 13.96
N SER A 117 9.96 -18.42 13.08
CA SER A 117 10.83 -18.77 11.96
C SER A 117 10.76 -17.72 10.84
N GLY A 118 9.62 -17.03 10.72
CA GLY A 118 9.34 -16.11 9.64
C GLY A 118 8.91 -14.69 10.07
N PHE A 119 9.06 -13.76 9.13
CA PHE A 119 8.49 -12.43 9.18
C PHE A 119 7.63 -12.25 7.93
N LEU A 120 6.37 -11.86 8.11
CA LEU A 120 5.38 -11.74 7.04
C LEU A 120 4.88 -10.31 6.95
N VAL A 121 5.09 -9.67 5.82
CA VAL A 121 4.46 -8.39 5.48
C VAL A 121 3.21 -8.67 4.65
N THR A 122 2.06 -8.18 5.09
CA THR A 122 0.78 -8.35 4.40
C THR A 122 0.35 -7.07 3.72
N ASP A 123 -0.15 -7.19 2.51
CA ASP A 123 -0.71 -6.09 1.72
C ASP A 123 -2.13 -6.47 1.29
N PHE A 124 -3.09 -6.19 2.18
CA PHE A 124 -4.48 -6.48 1.94
C PHE A 124 -5.15 -5.37 1.13
N SER A 125 -6.15 -5.77 0.36
CA SER A 125 -7.04 -4.87 -0.34
C SER A 125 -8.30 -4.66 0.49
N ASP A 126 -8.62 -3.40 0.79
CA ASP A 126 -9.91 -3.05 1.37
C ASP A 126 -11.05 -3.13 0.33
N GLU A 127 -12.27 -2.82 0.77
CA GLU A 127 -13.43 -2.85 -0.11
C GLU A 127 -13.38 -1.84 -1.25
N CYS A 128 -12.66 -0.75 -1.09
CA CYS A 128 -12.64 0.36 -2.06
C CYS A 128 -11.47 0.27 -3.03
N VAL A 129 -10.31 -0.19 -2.55
CA VAL A 129 -9.07 -0.37 -3.34
C VAL A 129 -8.67 0.88 -4.13
N TRP A 130 -8.78 2.05 -3.51
CA TRP A 130 -8.44 3.31 -4.19
C TRP A 130 -6.95 3.63 -4.15
N GLN A 131 -6.25 3.17 -3.11
CA GLN A 131 -4.83 3.46 -2.94
C GLN A 131 -3.99 2.85 -4.08
N PRO A 132 -3.07 3.63 -4.65
CA PRO A 132 -2.15 3.11 -5.65
C PRO A 132 -1.08 2.22 -5.02
N LEU A 133 -0.41 1.40 -5.84
CA LEU A 133 0.58 0.44 -5.37
C LEU A 133 1.77 1.10 -4.66
N CYS A 134 2.16 2.32 -5.05
CA CYS A 134 3.26 3.05 -4.41
C CYS A 134 3.06 3.21 -2.90
N VAL A 135 1.82 3.23 -2.42
CA VAL A 135 1.48 3.40 -1.00
C VAL A 135 1.94 2.20 -0.15
N SER A 136 2.08 1.03 -0.75
CA SER A 136 2.59 -0.18 -0.08
C SER A 136 4.13 -0.22 -0.03
N LEU A 137 4.83 0.55 -0.87
CA LEU A 137 6.30 0.50 -0.97
C LEU A 137 7.03 0.77 0.34
N PRO A 138 6.63 1.76 1.18
CA PRO A 138 7.28 1.97 2.47
C PRO A 138 7.25 0.71 3.34
N GLY A 139 6.10 0.01 3.38
CA GLY A 139 5.93 -1.24 4.12
C GLY A 139 6.80 -2.38 3.56
N ILE A 140 6.87 -2.51 2.25
CA ILE A 140 7.70 -3.53 1.60
C ILE A 140 9.18 -3.31 1.90
N VAL A 141 9.67 -2.08 1.70
CA VAL A 141 11.08 -1.71 1.91
C VAL A 141 11.48 -1.90 3.38
N MET A 142 10.69 -1.35 4.28
CA MET A 142 10.97 -1.42 5.72
C MET A 142 10.86 -2.87 6.23
N GLY A 143 9.83 -3.60 5.84
CA GLY A 143 9.62 -4.99 6.23
C GLY A 143 10.77 -5.91 5.82
N GLY A 144 11.28 -5.78 4.61
CA GLY A 144 12.46 -6.53 4.15
C GLY A 144 13.71 -6.23 4.98
N ASN A 145 13.94 -4.97 5.33
CA ASN A 145 15.04 -4.55 6.18
C ASN A 145 14.91 -5.13 7.61
N PHE A 146 13.73 -5.05 8.22
CA PHE A 146 13.49 -5.64 9.54
C PHE A 146 13.64 -7.16 9.53
N ALA A 147 13.06 -7.83 8.55
CA ALA A 147 13.10 -9.29 8.42
C ALA A 147 14.52 -9.82 8.21
N SER A 148 15.36 -9.09 7.46
CA SER A 148 16.74 -9.49 7.19
C SER A 148 17.74 -9.11 8.30
N GLY A 149 17.27 -8.53 9.40
CA GLY A 149 18.13 -8.13 10.54
C GLY A 149 18.98 -6.90 10.27
N GLY A 150 18.58 -6.08 9.29
CA GLY A 150 19.18 -4.76 9.06
C GLY A 150 18.98 -3.86 10.28
N ALA A 151 19.87 -2.91 10.47
CA ALA A 151 19.69 -1.87 11.48
C ALA A 151 18.33 -1.17 11.24
N ARG A 152 17.68 -0.74 12.33
CA ARG A 152 16.45 0.05 12.25
C ARG A 152 16.70 1.23 11.32
N SER A 153 16.18 1.15 10.10
CA SER A 153 16.32 2.21 9.10
C SER A 153 15.73 3.49 9.65
N SER A 154 16.47 4.59 9.59
CA SER A 154 15.91 5.91 9.83
C SER A 154 14.91 6.25 8.73
N MET A 155 13.98 7.17 9.00
CA MET A 155 13.06 7.65 7.94
C MET A 155 13.82 8.29 6.76
N MET A 156 15.00 8.85 7.02
CA MET A 156 15.87 9.40 5.97
C MET A 156 16.45 8.30 5.08
N ASP A 157 16.81 7.15 5.67
CA ASP A 157 17.27 6.00 4.89
C ASP A 157 16.13 5.39 4.08
N LEU A 158 14.90 5.35 4.63
CA LEU A 158 13.72 4.89 3.93
C LEU A 158 13.41 5.78 2.71
N GLU A 159 13.52 7.10 2.84
CA GLU A 159 13.35 8.03 1.72
C GLU A 159 14.29 7.70 0.57
N LYS A 160 15.59 7.54 0.84
CA LYS A 160 16.59 7.20 -0.18
C LYS A 160 16.34 5.84 -0.83
N GLU A 161 15.90 4.85 -0.05
CA GLU A 161 15.57 3.54 -0.60
C GLU A 161 14.33 3.61 -1.51
N LEU A 162 13.32 4.38 -1.13
CA LEU A 162 12.15 4.63 -1.97
C LEU A 162 12.50 5.37 -3.25
N ASP A 163 13.39 6.37 -3.19
CA ASP A 163 13.92 7.05 -4.38
C ASP A 163 14.59 6.08 -5.35
N ARG A 164 15.35 5.10 -4.82
CA ARG A 164 15.99 4.06 -5.64
C ARG A 164 14.98 3.10 -6.26
N VAL A 165 13.91 2.74 -5.53
CA VAL A 165 12.84 1.88 -6.06
C VAL A 165 12.07 2.58 -7.18
N MET A 166 11.71 3.84 -6.96
CA MET A 166 10.89 4.62 -7.88
C MET A 166 11.71 5.27 -9.01
N GLU A 167 13.04 5.16 -8.95
CA GLU A 167 13.99 5.78 -9.91
C GLU A 167 13.77 7.29 -10.09
N ALA A 168 13.29 7.94 -9.02
CA ALA A 168 13.00 9.36 -8.97
C ALA A 168 12.97 9.84 -7.51
N PRO A 169 13.20 11.14 -7.23
CA PRO A 169 13.17 11.70 -5.88
C PRO A 169 11.73 11.86 -5.37
N LEU A 170 11.05 10.76 -5.19
CA LEU A 170 9.64 10.67 -4.78
C LEU A 170 9.46 10.14 -3.36
N GLY A 171 10.50 9.54 -2.76
CA GLY A 171 10.43 8.90 -1.45
C GLY A 171 9.97 9.85 -0.36
N GLY A 172 10.61 11.01 -0.25
CA GLY A 172 10.21 12.04 0.72
C GLY A 172 8.81 12.59 0.48
N LEU A 173 8.39 12.69 -0.78
CA LEU A 173 7.03 13.11 -1.15
C LEU A 173 5.99 12.08 -0.71
N LEU A 174 6.22 10.80 -0.98
CA LEU A 174 5.34 9.71 -0.57
C LEU A 174 5.25 9.60 0.95
N LEU A 175 6.38 9.62 1.66
CA LEU A 175 6.41 9.58 3.12
C LEU A 175 5.66 10.75 3.74
N ARG A 176 5.79 11.95 3.16
CA ARG A 176 5.06 13.14 3.61
C ARG A 176 3.55 12.97 3.48
N LEU A 177 3.05 12.40 2.38
CA LEU A 177 1.63 12.07 2.24
C LEU A 177 1.19 11.04 3.30
N GLY A 178 2.01 10.01 3.53
CA GLY A 178 1.74 8.94 4.48
C GLY A 178 1.74 9.34 5.96
N THR A 179 2.08 10.59 6.30
CA THR A 179 1.96 11.15 7.66
C THR A 179 0.73 12.03 7.85
N LEU A 180 0.02 12.39 6.77
CA LEU A 180 -1.09 13.35 6.84
C LEU A 180 -2.29 12.83 7.64
N TYR A 181 -2.45 11.51 7.76
CA TYR A 181 -3.52 10.92 8.58
C TYR A 181 -3.44 11.33 10.06
N LEU A 182 -2.28 11.77 10.55
CA LEU A 182 -2.08 12.21 11.94
C LEU A 182 -2.59 13.63 12.22
N ARG A 183 -2.87 14.44 11.17
CA ARG A 183 -3.19 15.87 11.33
C ARG A 183 -4.46 16.12 12.12
N GLY A 184 -5.43 15.25 12.09
CA GLY A 184 -6.68 15.39 12.83
C GLY A 184 -6.64 14.98 14.30
N GLY A 185 -5.49 14.49 14.79
CA GLY A 185 -5.35 13.95 16.14
C GLY A 185 -6.16 12.66 16.40
N ALA A 186 -6.87 12.17 15.40
CA ALA A 186 -7.63 10.93 15.45
C ALA A 186 -6.80 9.82 14.84
N VAL A 187 -6.28 8.96 15.66
CA VAL A 187 -5.65 7.71 15.20
C VAL A 187 -6.65 6.59 15.47
N ARG A 188 -7.20 6.04 14.39
CA ARG A 188 -7.95 4.78 14.44
C ARG A 188 -7.04 3.66 14.00
N GLU A 189 -7.07 2.57 14.73
CA GLU A 189 -6.31 1.38 14.35
C GLU A 189 -6.76 0.90 12.95
N HIS A 190 -5.79 0.68 12.08
CA HIS A 190 -5.99 0.21 10.71
C HIS A 190 -6.94 1.05 9.84
N CYS A 191 -7.11 2.34 10.13
CA CYS A 191 -7.96 3.21 9.34
C CYS A 191 -7.56 4.68 9.43
N SER A 192 -7.64 5.40 8.31
CA SER A 192 -7.46 6.85 8.25
C SER A 192 -8.81 7.57 8.26
N GLU A 193 -8.95 8.61 9.09
CA GLU A 193 -10.16 9.45 9.06
C GLU A 193 -10.36 10.15 7.72
N LEU A 194 -9.29 10.49 7.00
CA LEU A 194 -9.39 11.05 5.65
C LEU A 194 -9.98 10.05 4.66
N TYR A 195 -9.64 8.76 4.81
CA TYR A 195 -10.25 7.69 4.04
C TYR A 195 -11.75 7.58 4.36
N ASN A 196 -12.11 7.61 5.64
CA ASN A 196 -13.50 7.55 6.08
C ASN A 196 -14.34 8.71 5.54
N ILE A 197 -13.78 9.93 5.49
CA ILE A 197 -14.45 11.08 4.89
C ILE A 197 -14.81 10.81 3.43
N LEU A 198 -13.93 10.20 2.66
CA LEU A 198 -14.16 9.93 1.25
C LEU A 198 -15.07 8.71 1.04
N SER A 199 -14.94 7.65 1.86
CA SER A 199 -15.66 6.39 1.69
C SER A 199 -17.10 6.39 2.22
N HIS A 200 -17.45 7.30 3.13
CA HIS A 200 -18.77 7.31 3.77
C HIS A 200 -19.72 8.31 3.12
N ASP A 201 -21.01 7.97 3.17
CA ASP A 201 -22.11 8.81 2.68
C ASP A 201 -22.32 10.08 3.50
N ILE A 202 -23.25 10.93 3.02
CA ILE A 202 -23.54 12.30 3.49
C ILE A 202 -23.76 12.41 5.02
N GLY A 203 -24.08 11.34 5.71
CA GLY A 203 -24.33 11.30 7.16
C GLY A 203 -23.10 11.03 8.04
N TYR A 204 -21.92 10.82 7.49
CA TYR A 204 -20.74 10.52 8.30
C TYR A 204 -20.31 11.71 9.16
N SER A 205 -20.25 11.50 10.47
CA SER A 205 -19.74 12.48 11.42
C SER A 205 -18.22 12.45 11.44
N ARG A 206 -17.58 13.54 10.99
CA ARG A 206 -16.12 13.70 11.06
C ARG A 206 -15.63 13.70 12.50
N HIS A 207 -14.42 13.19 12.71
CA HIS A 207 -13.74 13.37 13.97
C HIS A 207 -13.61 14.88 14.29
N PRO A 208 -13.90 15.33 15.54
CA PRO A 208 -13.85 16.74 15.91
C PRO A 208 -12.51 17.44 15.62
N GLY A 209 -11.40 16.68 15.66
CA GLY A 209 -10.06 17.18 15.34
C GLY A 209 -9.85 17.53 13.85
N LEU A 210 -10.68 17.03 12.94
CA LEU A 210 -10.64 17.38 11.52
C LEU A 210 -11.45 18.66 11.26
N THR A 211 -10.99 19.74 11.80
CA THR A 211 -11.54 21.07 11.53
C THR A 211 -11.27 21.50 10.08
N GLN A 212 -11.98 22.54 9.60
CA GLN A 212 -11.72 23.07 8.26
C GLN A 212 -10.26 23.55 8.11
N PHE A 213 -9.69 24.17 9.14
CA PHE A 213 -8.29 24.57 9.15
C PHE A 213 -7.33 23.39 8.94
N VAL A 214 -7.56 22.25 9.59
CA VAL A 214 -6.76 21.04 9.41
C VAL A 214 -6.93 20.47 8.00
N LEU A 215 -8.15 20.46 7.46
CA LEU A 215 -8.40 19.99 6.10
C LEU A 215 -7.72 20.89 5.06
N ASP A 216 -7.72 22.19 5.25
CA ASP A 216 -7.03 23.15 4.38
C ASP A 216 -5.49 22.96 4.43
N ASP A 217 -4.91 22.68 5.61
CA ASP A 217 -3.49 22.35 5.77
C ASP A 217 -3.15 21.03 5.03
N VAL A 218 -3.92 19.98 5.24
CA VAL A 218 -3.74 18.70 4.53
C VAL A 218 -3.81 18.89 3.02
N SER A 219 -4.83 19.59 2.53
CA SER A 219 -5.00 19.92 1.11
C SER A 219 -3.80 20.71 0.58
N GLY A 220 -3.32 21.70 1.33
CA GLY A 220 -2.15 22.51 0.96
C GLY A 220 -0.89 21.64 0.80
N VAL A 221 -0.64 20.73 1.73
CA VAL A 221 0.48 19.80 1.65
C VAL A 221 0.33 18.83 0.48
N ALA A 222 -0.85 18.25 0.30
CA ALA A 222 -1.13 17.31 -0.80
C ALA A 222 -0.90 17.98 -2.16
N ARG A 223 -1.40 19.19 -2.36
CA ARG A 223 -1.15 19.98 -3.59
C ARG A 223 0.33 20.28 -3.81
N GLY A 224 1.06 20.61 -2.75
CA GLY A 224 2.52 20.84 -2.84
C GLY A 224 3.26 19.58 -3.30
N VAL A 225 2.90 18.41 -2.77
CA VAL A 225 3.45 17.11 -3.18
C VAL A 225 3.10 16.82 -4.63
N ARG A 226 1.84 17.02 -5.04
CA ARG A 226 1.39 16.85 -6.42
C ARG A 226 2.27 17.64 -7.39
N ILE A 227 2.41 18.95 -7.17
CA ILE A 227 3.21 19.84 -8.04
C ILE A 227 4.67 19.36 -8.13
N ALA A 228 5.24 18.89 -7.03
CA ALA A 228 6.61 18.38 -7.02
C ALA A 228 6.75 17.06 -7.80
N ALA A 229 5.77 16.14 -7.66
CA ALA A 229 5.75 14.84 -8.33
C ALA A 229 5.43 14.96 -9.82
N GLU A 230 4.60 15.92 -10.26
CA GLU A 230 4.23 16.16 -11.65
C GLU A 230 5.43 16.33 -12.59
N ARG A 231 6.56 16.80 -12.07
CA ARG A 231 7.82 16.95 -12.83
C ARG A 231 8.40 15.62 -13.33
N TRP A 232 7.92 14.50 -12.79
CA TRP A 232 8.45 13.16 -13.03
C TRP A 232 7.47 12.23 -13.76
N VAL A 233 6.22 12.64 -14.00
CA VAL A 233 5.17 11.78 -14.57
C VAL A 233 5.48 11.23 -15.95
N GLU A 234 6.25 11.97 -16.76
CA GLU A 234 6.67 11.51 -18.10
C GLU A 234 7.77 10.43 -18.02
N ARG A 235 8.43 10.26 -16.89
CA ARG A 235 9.58 9.37 -16.70
C ARG A 235 9.31 8.22 -15.76
N SER A 236 8.29 8.31 -14.92
CA SER A 236 8.02 7.33 -13.87
C SER A 236 6.53 7.10 -13.69
N ASP A 237 6.11 5.85 -13.80
CA ASP A 237 4.74 5.46 -13.46
C ASP A 237 4.47 5.62 -11.95
N TRP A 238 5.51 5.50 -11.12
CA TRP A 238 5.41 5.78 -9.68
C TRP A 238 5.07 7.23 -9.39
N ALA A 239 5.57 8.17 -10.21
CA ALA A 239 5.23 9.59 -10.07
C ALA A 239 3.73 9.84 -10.32
N LYS A 240 3.15 9.16 -11.31
CA LYS A 240 1.70 9.22 -11.57
C LYS A 240 0.90 8.71 -10.37
N GLU A 241 1.37 7.65 -9.74
CA GLU A 241 0.74 7.11 -8.53
C GLU A 241 0.84 8.05 -7.31
N VAL A 242 2.00 8.70 -7.12
CA VAL A 242 2.17 9.70 -6.04
C VAL A 242 1.28 10.92 -6.28
N VAL A 243 1.16 11.39 -7.52
CA VAL A 243 0.22 12.46 -7.92
C VAL A 243 -1.21 12.03 -7.59
N TYR A 244 -1.61 10.84 -7.98
CA TYR A 244 -2.94 10.31 -7.71
C TYR A 244 -3.23 10.19 -6.20
N ALA A 245 -2.30 9.68 -5.40
CA ALA A 245 -2.45 9.62 -3.94
C ALA A 245 -2.64 11.02 -3.32
N ALA A 246 -1.92 12.01 -3.83
CA ALA A 246 -2.09 13.41 -3.41
C ALA A 246 -3.47 13.96 -3.79
N ASN A 247 -3.97 13.64 -5.00
CA ASN A 247 -5.30 14.04 -5.45
C ASN A 247 -6.41 13.37 -4.65
N LEU A 248 -6.26 12.11 -4.24
CA LEU A 248 -7.20 11.44 -3.32
C LEU A 248 -7.31 12.17 -1.99
N LEU A 249 -6.18 12.59 -1.40
CA LEU A 249 -6.15 13.33 -0.14
C LEU A 249 -6.78 14.72 -0.28
N ASP A 250 -6.45 15.46 -1.35
CA ASP A 250 -7.05 16.76 -1.62
C ASP A 250 -8.56 16.64 -1.86
N CYS A 251 -9.00 15.60 -2.56
CA CYS A 251 -10.42 15.29 -2.78
C CYS A 251 -11.15 14.97 -1.46
N ALA A 252 -10.54 14.20 -0.56
CA ALA A 252 -11.13 13.92 0.76
C ALA A 252 -11.34 15.20 1.58
N CYS A 253 -10.41 16.16 1.49
CA CYS A 253 -10.53 17.46 2.15
C CYS A 253 -11.67 18.30 1.56
N HIS A 254 -12.01 18.11 0.29
CA HIS A 254 -13.00 18.87 -0.47
C HIS A 254 -14.13 17.97 -1.00
N ARG A 255 -14.60 17.04 -0.21
CA ARG A 255 -15.53 15.97 -0.59
C ARG A 255 -16.76 16.42 -1.40
N ARG A 256 -17.21 17.66 -1.23
CA ARG A 256 -18.37 18.21 -1.95
C ARG A 256 -18.02 18.88 -3.29
N ASP A 257 -16.77 18.85 -3.68
CA ASP A 257 -16.32 19.42 -4.95
C ASP A 257 -16.47 18.34 -6.05
N GLU A 258 -17.54 18.45 -6.82
CA GLU A 258 -17.88 17.51 -7.90
C GLU A 258 -16.81 17.47 -9.00
N VAL A 259 -16.12 18.58 -9.25
CA VAL A 259 -15.08 18.64 -10.27
C VAL A 259 -13.91 17.77 -9.85
N ARG A 260 -13.42 17.94 -8.63
CA ARG A 260 -12.31 17.13 -8.07
C ARG A 260 -12.66 15.64 -8.00
N LEU A 261 -13.88 15.32 -7.59
CA LEU A 261 -14.33 13.92 -7.57
C LEU A 261 -14.35 13.29 -8.95
N ARG A 262 -14.75 14.04 -9.98
CA ARG A 262 -14.72 13.57 -11.38
C ARG A 262 -13.29 13.34 -11.83
N GLU A 263 -12.41 14.32 -11.61
CA GLU A 263 -10.99 14.21 -11.93
C GLU A 263 -10.32 12.98 -11.28
N VAL A 264 -10.53 12.78 -9.98
CA VAL A 264 -10.01 11.62 -9.25
C VAL A 264 -10.56 10.30 -9.79
N ARG A 265 -11.84 10.25 -10.19
CA ARG A 265 -12.44 9.06 -10.80
C ARG A 265 -11.81 8.71 -12.16
N ASP A 266 -11.58 9.71 -12.98
CA ASP A 266 -10.95 9.52 -14.28
C ASP A 266 -9.48 9.08 -14.12
N GLU A 267 -8.78 9.71 -13.20
CA GLU A 267 -7.40 9.37 -12.85
C GLU A 267 -7.29 7.97 -12.25
N HIS A 268 -8.23 7.55 -11.37
CA HIS A 268 -8.28 6.19 -10.84
C HIS A 268 -8.31 5.14 -11.95
N GLY A 269 -9.15 5.36 -12.96
CA GLY A 269 -9.20 4.45 -14.12
C GLY A 269 -7.88 4.38 -14.89
N HIS A 270 -7.09 5.45 -14.88
CA HIS A 270 -5.77 5.51 -15.51
C HIS A 270 -4.73 4.72 -14.70
N ILE A 271 -4.65 4.99 -13.38
CA ILE A 271 -3.75 4.31 -12.45
C ILE A 271 -4.04 2.82 -12.41
N TRP A 272 -5.34 2.43 -12.40
CA TRP A 272 -5.70 1.02 -12.46
C TRP A 272 -5.09 0.32 -13.68
N ARG A 273 -5.22 0.89 -14.88
CA ARG A 273 -4.68 0.30 -16.11
C ARG A 273 -3.16 0.19 -16.14
N LEU A 274 -2.45 1.02 -15.37
CA LEU A 274 -0.99 0.92 -15.27
C LEU A 274 -0.53 -0.34 -14.54
N ARG A 275 -1.30 -0.78 -13.54
CA ARG A 275 -0.87 -1.76 -12.56
C ARG A 275 -1.66 -3.05 -12.56
N PHE A 276 -2.95 -2.98 -12.87
CA PHE A 276 -3.88 -4.10 -12.63
C PHE A 276 -4.64 -4.48 -13.90
N VAL A 277 -5.10 -5.72 -13.94
CA VAL A 277 -6.01 -6.17 -14.98
C VAL A 277 -7.36 -5.43 -14.89
N PRO A 278 -8.15 -5.38 -15.97
CA PRO A 278 -9.39 -4.58 -16.01
C PRO A 278 -10.44 -4.97 -14.97
N GLU A 279 -10.44 -6.21 -14.55
CA GLU A 279 -11.36 -6.77 -13.57
C GLU A 279 -11.20 -6.09 -12.20
N GLY A 280 -12.31 -5.88 -11.50
CA GLY A 280 -12.35 -5.14 -10.22
C GLY A 280 -12.37 -3.61 -10.34
N ARG A 281 -11.94 -3.04 -11.48
CA ARG A 281 -11.92 -1.58 -11.68
C ARG A 281 -13.30 -0.94 -11.55
N VAL A 282 -14.32 -1.56 -12.14
CA VAL A 282 -15.69 -1.02 -12.12
C VAL A 282 -16.24 -1.01 -10.70
N GLU A 283 -15.99 -2.06 -9.92
CA GLU A 283 -16.40 -2.17 -8.53
C GLU A 283 -15.71 -1.13 -7.66
N SER A 284 -14.40 -0.96 -7.82
CA SER A 284 -13.62 0.04 -7.11
C SER A 284 -14.12 1.46 -7.44
N LEU A 285 -14.34 1.79 -8.72
CA LEU A 285 -14.89 3.07 -9.15
C LEU A 285 -16.31 3.32 -8.63
N ALA A 286 -17.14 2.27 -8.50
CA ALA A 286 -18.50 2.39 -8.00
C ALA A 286 -18.55 2.82 -6.52
N LYS A 287 -17.48 2.56 -5.77
CA LYS A 287 -17.34 2.92 -4.35
C LYS A 287 -16.88 4.37 -4.12
N LEU A 288 -16.27 5.02 -5.12
CA LEU A 288 -16.00 6.45 -5.04
C LEU A 288 -17.33 7.23 -5.00
N PRO A 289 -17.46 8.26 -4.18
CA PRO A 289 -18.70 9.03 -4.03
C PRO A 289 -19.25 9.47 -5.37
N ARG A 290 -20.56 9.39 -5.51
CA ARG A 290 -21.33 9.93 -6.65
C ARG A 290 -22.21 11.06 -6.12
N PHE A 291 -22.40 12.09 -6.89
CA PHE A 291 -23.42 13.12 -6.69
C PHE A 291 -24.54 12.94 -7.67
#